data_ba65f488327c70fcacb70768b4eda56e
#
_entry.id   ba65f488327c70fcacb70768b4eda56e
#
_cell.length_a   1.000
_cell.length_b   1.000
_cell.length_c   1.000
_cell.angle_alpha   90.00
_cell.angle_beta   90.00
_cell.angle_gamma   90.00
#
_symmetry.space_group_name_H-M   'P 1'
#
loop_
_entity.id
_entity.type
_entity.pdbx_description
1 polymer ?
#
loop_
_entity_poly.entity_id
_entity_poly.type
_entity_poly.pdbx_seq_one_letter_code
_entity_poly.pdbx_strand_id
1 'polypeptide(L)'
;MLTEGPYLVLSFGAILHYFYFIPMKKSLYVILFLFALVSCNHESKSDRIYRHAREFTQNSCPKQMDEFTVLDSLVYEPETRVMSYYYSVSGRLDTDSVYNSKLIGVFHTNLLDNIRQNVGLLELKENATTFRYTYYSSVNAKEYMSFIFTPEDYK
;
A
#
# COMPACT_ATOMS: atom_id res chain seq x y z
N MET A 1 31.14 43.73 2.44
CA MET A 1 31.82 43.29 3.65
C MET A 1 31.25 41.94 3.97
N LEU A 2 31.94 40.90 3.52
CA LEU A 2 31.50 39.51 3.64
C LEU A 2 32.16 38.91 4.88
N THR A 3 31.36 38.38 5.81
CA THR A 3 31.86 37.60 6.93
C THR A 3 31.54 36.14 6.66
N GLU A 4 32.57 35.40 6.28
CA GLU A 4 32.54 33.96 6.16
C GLU A 4 32.52 33.31 7.53
N GLY A 5 31.51 32.45 7.78
CA GLY A 5 31.45 31.57 8.95
C GLY A 5 32.33 30.34 8.75
N PRO A 6 33.02 29.83 9.79
CA PRO A 6 33.90 28.70 9.66
C PRO A 6 33.11 27.40 9.50
N TYR A 7 33.22 26.78 8.33
CA TYR A 7 32.78 25.40 8.14
C TYR A 7 33.69 24.47 8.91
N LEU A 8 33.07 23.73 9.82
CA LEU A 8 33.73 22.72 10.64
C LEU A 8 34.07 21.52 9.74
N VAL A 9 35.19 21.61 9.05
CA VAL A 9 35.80 20.48 8.37
C VAL A 9 36.37 19.56 9.44
N LEU A 10 35.54 18.67 9.97
CA LEU A 10 36.01 17.55 10.76
C LEU A 10 36.84 16.66 9.84
N SER A 11 38.14 16.85 9.92
CA SER A 11 39.15 16.12 9.17
C SER A 11 38.98 14.62 9.45
N PHE A 12 38.72 13.84 8.41
CA PHE A 12 38.69 12.37 8.41
C PHE A 12 39.94 11.76 9.05
N GLY A 13 41.06 12.49 9.11
CA GLY A 13 42.29 12.09 9.78
C GLY A 13 42.22 12.02 11.30
N ALA A 14 41.38 12.83 11.96
CA ALA A 14 41.24 12.81 13.41
C ALA A 14 40.46 11.57 13.90
N ILE A 15 39.52 11.08 13.09
CA ILE A 15 38.73 9.87 13.39
C ILE A 15 39.61 8.62 13.27
N LEU A 16 40.48 8.56 12.24
CA LEU A 16 41.40 7.43 12.06
C LEU A 16 42.43 7.36 13.19
N HIS A 17 42.91 8.49 13.73
CA HIS A 17 43.87 8.51 14.83
C HIS A 17 43.29 8.05 16.18
N TYR A 18 41.98 8.26 16.38
CA TYR A 18 41.27 7.78 17.60
C TYR A 18 41.08 6.25 17.57
N PHE A 19 40.94 5.66 16.36
CA PHE A 19 40.78 4.20 16.23
C PHE A 19 42.07 3.40 16.52
N TYR A 20 43.24 4.02 16.41
CA TYR A 20 44.53 3.32 16.61
C TYR A 20 44.88 3.12 18.09
N PHE A 21 44.24 3.85 19.00
CA PHE A 21 44.56 3.80 20.44
C PHE A 21 43.61 2.97 21.30
N ILE A 22 42.61 2.35 20.68
CA ILE A 22 41.67 1.49 21.40
C ILE A 22 42.26 0.06 21.47
N PRO A 23 42.49 -0.52 22.66
CA PRO A 23 43.01 -1.89 22.76
C PRO A 23 42.12 -2.84 21.99
N MET A 24 42.71 -3.70 21.15
CA MET A 24 42.04 -4.54 20.13
C MET A 24 40.74 -5.23 20.61
N LYS A 25 40.64 -5.61 21.88
CA LYS A 25 39.43 -6.19 22.47
C LYS A 25 38.25 -5.20 22.54
N LYS A 26 38.50 -3.92 22.79
CA LYS A 26 37.44 -2.88 22.85
C LYS A 26 37.03 -2.40 21.45
N SER A 27 37.96 -2.39 20.49
CA SER A 27 37.69 -2.08 19.10
C SER A 27 36.71 -3.08 18.47
N LEU A 28 36.81 -4.36 18.81
CA LEU A 28 35.90 -5.40 18.33
C LEU A 28 34.45 -5.15 18.78
N TYR A 29 34.25 -4.70 20.01
CA TYR A 29 32.90 -4.37 20.52
C TYR A 29 32.31 -3.14 19.87
N VAL A 30 33.12 -2.12 19.54
CA VAL A 30 32.64 -0.91 18.82
C VAL A 30 32.24 -1.26 17.39
N ILE A 31 33.01 -2.10 16.70
CA ILE A 31 32.67 -2.58 15.35
C ILE A 31 31.41 -3.45 15.40
N LEU A 32 31.28 -4.35 16.37
CA LEU A 32 30.09 -5.18 16.56
C LEU A 32 28.84 -4.33 16.88
N PHE A 33 29.01 -3.27 17.67
CA PHE A 33 27.94 -2.33 18.00
C PHE A 33 27.52 -1.48 16.80
N LEU A 34 28.47 -1.05 15.95
CA LEU A 34 28.18 -0.36 14.70
C LEU A 34 27.44 -1.25 13.70
N PHE A 35 27.78 -2.54 13.62
CA PHE A 35 27.05 -3.50 12.82
C PHE A 35 25.63 -3.76 13.33
N ALA A 36 25.39 -3.69 14.63
CA ALA A 36 24.05 -3.81 15.21
C ALA A 36 23.13 -2.63 14.87
N LEU A 37 23.69 -1.44 14.60
CA LEU A 37 22.93 -0.25 14.19
C LEU A 37 22.55 -0.25 12.70
N VAL A 38 23.16 -1.08 11.86
CA VAL A 38 22.81 -1.31 10.46
C VAL A 38 21.67 -2.35 10.34
N SER A 39 21.01 -2.68 11.47
CA SER A 39 19.89 -3.61 11.50
C SER A 39 18.73 -3.09 10.67
N CYS A 40 18.66 -3.58 9.46
CA CYS A 40 17.53 -3.78 8.59
C CYS A 40 16.34 -2.84 8.79
N ASN A 41 16.28 -1.78 7.98
CA ASN A 41 14.99 -1.29 7.51
C ASN A 41 14.39 -2.37 6.57
N HIS A 42 13.93 -3.46 7.18
CA HIS A 42 13.14 -4.44 6.44
C HIS A 42 11.74 -3.84 6.27
N GLU A 43 11.47 -3.30 5.06
CA GLU A 43 10.14 -2.82 4.71
C GLU A 43 9.12 -3.92 5.03
N SER A 44 8.11 -3.61 5.81
CA SER A 44 7.07 -4.58 6.14
C SER A 44 6.27 -4.97 4.89
N LYS A 45 5.64 -6.16 4.90
CA LYS A 45 4.75 -6.57 3.81
C LYS A 45 3.63 -5.54 3.60
N SER A 46 3.06 -5.00 4.67
CA SER A 46 2.04 -3.95 4.63
C SER A 46 2.53 -2.65 3.98
N ASP A 47 3.75 -2.19 4.30
CA ASP A 47 4.30 -0.96 3.70
C ASP A 47 4.52 -1.11 2.20
N ARG A 48 4.99 -2.30 1.76
CA ARG A 48 5.14 -2.59 0.35
C ARG A 48 3.80 -2.59 -0.38
N ILE A 49 2.77 -3.21 0.19
CA ILE A 49 1.41 -3.20 -0.37
C ILE A 49 0.88 -1.77 -0.45
N TYR A 50 1.06 -0.97 0.61
CA TYR A 50 0.66 0.45 0.63
C TYR A 50 1.31 1.23 -0.51
N ARG A 51 2.62 1.09 -0.68
CA ARG A 51 3.35 1.76 -1.74
C ARG A 51 2.85 1.34 -3.12
N HIS A 52 2.68 0.04 -3.37
CA HIS A 52 2.18 -0.47 -4.65
C HIS A 52 0.76 0.03 -4.96
N ALA A 53 -0.15 0.05 -3.98
CA ALA A 53 -1.51 0.57 -4.18
C ALA A 53 -1.50 2.07 -4.54
N ARG A 54 -0.65 2.85 -3.85
CA ARG A 54 -0.46 4.26 -4.12
C ARG A 54 0.12 4.52 -5.51
N GLU A 55 1.19 3.80 -5.87
CA GLU A 55 1.83 3.90 -7.19
C GLU A 55 0.87 3.50 -8.30
N PHE A 56 0.10 2.44 -8.11
CA PHE A 56 -0.92 2.01 -9.07
C PHE A 56 -1.98 3.11 -9.27
N THR A 57 -2.50 3.68 -8.17
CA THR A 57 -3.47 4.76 -8.25
C THR A 57 -2.91 5.98 -8.99
N GLN A 58 -1.68 6.39 -8.69
CA GLN A 58 -1.05 7.56 -9.31
C GLN A 58 -0.73 7.37 -10.80
N ASN A 59 -0.34 6.16 -11.19
CA ASN A 59 0.18 5.91 -12.55
C ASN A 59 -0.85 5.27 -13.49
N SER A 60 -1.88 4.62 -12.94
CA SER A 60 -2.80 3.79 -13.71
C SER A 60 -4.27 4.17 -13.56
N CYS A 61 -4.63 4.96 -12.55
CA CYS A 61 -6.01 5.41 -12.37
C CYS A 61 -6.19 6.86 -12.84
N PRO A 62 -7.41 7.23 -13.31
CA PRO A 62 -8.57 6.35 -13.47
C PRO A 62 -8.35 5.33 -14.62
N LYS A 63 -8.78 4.08 -14.39
CA LYS A 63 -8.60 2.99 -15.35
C LYS A 63 -9.94 2.45 -15.81
N GLN A 64 -10.19 2.48 -17.14
CA GLN A 64 -11.39 1.89 -17.74
C GLN A 64 -11.36 0.37 -17.55
N MET A 65 -12.39 -0.18 -16.93
CA MET A 65 -12.56 -1.61 -16.70
C MET A 65 -13.46 -2.25 -17.75
N ASP A 66 -14.55 -1.58 -18.08
CA ASP A 66 -15.49 -1.92 -19.16
C ASP A 66 -16.17 -0.64 -19.67
N GLU A 67 -17.18 -0.78 -20.54
CA GLU A 67 -17.87 0.35 -21.20
C GLU A 67 -18.46 1.36 -20.20
N PHE A 68 -18.87 0.90 -19.00
CA PHE A 68 -19.62 1.71 -18.03
C PHE A 68 -18.93 1.83 -16.66
N THR A 69 -17.82 1.16 -16.47
CA THR A 69 -17.16 1.06 -15.16
C THR A 69 -15.71 1.54 -15.24
N VAL A 70 -15.34 2.45 -14.35
CA VAL A 70 -13.98 2.96 -14.20
C VAL A 70 -13.49 2.63 -12.80
N LEU A 71 -12.26 2.13 -12.67
CA LEU A 71 -11.55 2.05 -11.41
C LEU A 71 -10.89 3.40 -11.14
N ASP A 72 -11.39 4.14 -10.17
CA ASP A 72 -10.91 5.49 -9.85
C ASP A 72 -9.65 5.47 -8.98
N SER A 73 -9.60 4.54 -8.02
CA SER A 73 -8.44 4.44 -7.12
C SER A 73 -8.40 3.12 -6.35
N LEU A 74 -7.18 2.79 -5.89
CA LEU A 74 -6.90 1.80 -4.87
C LEU A 74 -6.33 2.51 -3.65
N VAL A 75 -6.85 2.17 -2.47
CA VAL A 75 -6.34 2.68 -1.19
C VAL A 75 -6.10 1.49 -0.25
N TYR A 76 -4.87 1.36 0.24
CA TYR A 76 -4.54 0.37 1.26
C TYR A 76 -4.24 1.07 2.58
N GLU A 77 -4.84 0.57 3.65
CA GLU A 77 -4.64 1.04 5.03
C GLU A 77 -3.78 0.02 5.79
N PRO A 78 -2.51 0.30 6.09
CA PRO A 78 -1.61 -0.66 6.74
C PRO A 78 -2.06 -1.12 8.12
N GLU A 79 -2.64 -0.22 8.92
CA GLU A 79 -3.07 -0.49 10.31
C GLU A 79 -4.24 -1.46 10.37
N THR A 80 -5.21 -1.31 9.48
CA THR A 80 -6.43 -2.14 9.42
C THR A 80 -6.31 -3.28 8.42
N ARG A 81 -5.28 -3.25 7.56
CA ARG A 81 -5.08 -4.16 6.43
C ARG A 81 -6.28 -4.20 5.49
N VAL A 82 -6.90 -3.06 5.25
CA VAL A 82 -8.02 -2.93 4.30
C VAL A 82 -7.51 -2.44 2.96
N MET A 83 -7.80 -3.18 1.88
CA MET A 83 -7.62 -2.75 0.50
C MET A 83 -8.97 -2.32 -0.06
N SER A 84 -9.12 -1.04 -0.32
CA SER A 84 -10.34 -0.44 -0.87
C SER A 84 -10.19 -0.15 -2.36
N TYR A 85 -11.13 -0.64 -3.15
CA TYR A 85 -11.29 -0.39 -4.58
C TYR A 85 -12.49 0.53 -4.78
N TYR A 86 -12.26 1.67 -5.40
CA TYR A 86 -13.30 2.67 -5.69
C TYR A 86 -13.59 2.69 -7.18
N TYR A 87 -14.86 2.45 -7.51
CA TYR A 87 -15.32 2.43 -8.89
C TYR A 87 -16.41 3.46 -9.13
N SER A 88 -16.32 4.19 -10.23
CA SER A 88 -17.43 4.97 -10.75
C SER A 88 -18.14 4.21 -11.86
N VAL A 89 -19.46 4.30 -11.89
CA VAL A 89 -20.31 3.73 -12.95
C VAL A 89 -21.02 4.84 -13.70
N SER A 90 -21.24 4.62 -15.02
CA SER A 90 -21.81 5.60 -15.93
C SER A 90 -22.91 4.99 -16.81
N GLY A 91 -23.55 5.83 -17.62
CA GLY A 91 -24.52 5.43 -18.63
C GLY A 91 -25.68 4.61 -18.06
N ARG A 92 -25.97 3.47 -18.66
CA ARG A 92 -27.09 2.59 -18.23
C ARG A 92 -26.91 1.96 -16.85
N LEU A 93 -25.68 1.93 -16.31
CA LEU A 93 -25.43 1.46 -14.95
C LEU A 93 -25.58 2.57 -13.91
N ASP A 94 -25.65 3.83 -14.31
CA ASP A 94 -25.74 4.97 -13.39
C ASP A 94 -27.22 5.31 -13.05
N THR A 95 -27.93 4.32 -12.51
CA THR A 95 -29.33 4.47 -12.10
C THR A 95 -29.69 3.48 -10.99
N ASP A 96 -30.47 3.92 -10.01
CA ASP A 96 -30.89 3.12 -8.85
C ASP A 96 -31.64 1.84 -9.21
N SER A 97 -32.41 1.87 -10.27
CA SER A 97 -33.26 0.72 -10.69
C SER A 97 -32.47 -0.52 -11.08
N VAL A 98 -31.19 -0.35 -11.42
CA VAL A 98 -30.29 -1.46 -11.78
C VAL A 98 -29.89 -2.25 -10.55
N TYR A 99 -29.68 -1.60 -9.39
CA TYR A 99 -29.10 -2.19 -8.18
C TYR A 99 -30.13 -2.86 -7.29
N ASN A 100 -30.78 -3.89 -7.82
CA ASN A 100 -31.70 -4.74 -7.05
C ASN A 100 -30.95 -5.87 -6.32
N SER A 101 -31.62 -6.52 -5.38
CA SER A 101 -31.03 -7.58 -4.54
C SER A 101 -30.44 -8.75 -5.34
N LYS A 102 -31.04 -9.09 -6.50
CA LYS A 102 -30.52 -10.14 -7.38
C LYS A 102 -29.18 -9.76 -8.01
N LEU A 103 -29.06 -8.54 -8.55
CA LEU A 103 -27.82 -8.07 -9.15
C LEU A 103 -26.73 -7.94 -8.08
N ILE A 104 -27.06 -7.36 -6.94
CA ILE A 104 -26.13 -7.24 -5.80
C ILE A 104 -25.59 -8.61 -5.38
N GLY A 105 -26.46 -9.64 -5.32
CA GLY A 105 -26.04 -11.00 -5.01
C GLY A 105 -25.09 -11.60 -6.05
N VAL A 106 -25.32 -11.34 -7.33
CA VAL A 106 -24.42 -11.77 -8.42
C VAL A 106 -23.05 -11.08 -8.30
N PHE A 107 -23.04 -9.77 -8.06
CA PHE A 107 -21.77 -9.03 -7.85
C PHE A 107 -20.99 -9.59 -6.65
N HIS A 108 -21.66 -9.78 -5.53
CA HIS A 108 -21.03 -10.35 -4.33
C HIS A 108 -20.36 -11.70 -4.63
N THR A 109 -21.10 -12.61 -5.27
CA THR A 109 -20.56 -13.95 -5.59
C THR A 109 -19.35 -13.84 -6.54
N ASN A 110 -19.49 -13.07 -7.61
CA ASN A 110 -18.41 -12.92 -8.60
C ASN A 110 -17.14 -12.28 -8.00
N LEU A 111 -17.30 -11.27 -7.15
CA LEU A 111 -16.17 -10.63 -6.47
C LEU A 111 -15.49 -11.61 -5.52
N LEU A 112 -16.25 -12.36 -4.74
CA LEU A 112 -15.70 -13.35 -3.82
C LEU A 112 -14.95 -14.45 -4.57
N ASP A 113 -15.52 -14.98 -5.64
CA ASP A 113 -14.88 -15.99 -6.48
C ASP A 113 -13.60 -15.46 -7.15
N ASN A 114 -13.62 -14.20 -7.59
CA ASN A 114 -12.42 -13.54 -8.09
C ASN A 114 -11.34 -13.45 -7.01
N ILE A 115 -11.67 -13.02 -5.80
CA ILE A 115 -10.69 -12.94 -4.70
C ILE A 115 -10.10 -14.33 -4.43
N ARG A 116 -10.91 -15.37 -4.39
CA ARG A 116 -10.46 -16.75 -4.11
C ARG A 116 -9.51 -17.27 -5.18
N GLN A 117 -9.86 -17.08 -6.45
CA GLN A 117 -9.16 -17.70 -7.59
C GLN A 117 -7.98 -16.87 -8.11
N ASN A 118 -7.98 -15.56 -7.90
CA ASN A 118 -6.99 -14.66 -8.47
C ASN A 118 -5.63 -14.81 -7.77
N VAL A 119 -4.66 -15.36 -8.52
CA VAL A 119 -3.28 -15.52 -8.06
C VAL A 119 -2.58 -14.17 -7.87
N GLY A 120 -2.98 -13.11 -8.58
CA GLY A 120 -2.45 -11.77 -8.41
C GLY A 120 -2.78 -11.14 -7.05
N LEU A 121 -3.76 -11.70 -6.32
CA LEU A 121 -4.13 -11.27 -4.97
C LEU A 121 -3.45 -12.13 -3.87
N LEU A 122 -2.55 -13.06 -4.24
CA LEU A 122 -1.94 -13.99 -3.27
C LEU A 122 -1.25 -13.26 -2.13
N GLU A 123 -0.44 -12.25 -2.44
CA GLU A 123 0.28 -11.47 -1.43
C GLU A 123 -0.67 -10.77 -0.44
N LEU A 124 -1.78 -10.22 -0.95
CA LEU A 124 -2.82 -9.59 -0.14
C LEU A 124 -3.52 -10.63 0.76
N LYS A 125 -3.87 -11.79 0.19
CA LYS A 125 -4.49 -12.90 0.95
C LYS A 125 -3.57 -13.43 2.04
N GLU A 126 -2.27 -13.60 1.76
CA GLU A 126 -1.26 -13.99 2.75
C GLU A 126 -1.07 -12.94 3.86
N ASN A 127 -1.29 -11.67 3.54
CA ASN A 127 -1.26 -10.57 4.51
C ASN A 127 -2.56 -10.44 5.31
N ALA A 128 -3.51 -11.37 5.13
CA ALA A 128 -4.84 -11.35 5.74
C ALA A 128 -5.58 -10.02 5.50
N THR A 129 -5.56 -9.56 4.23
CA THR A 129 -6.16 -8.28 3.83
C THR A 129 -7.67 -8.40 3.71
N THR A 130 -8.40 -7.47 4.30
CA THR A 130 -9.83 -7.27 4.03
C THR A 130 -9.99 -6.49 2.73
N PHE A 131 -10.84 -6.98 1.83
CA PHE A 131 -11.14 -6.34 0.56
C PHE A 131 -12.44 -5.57 0.65
N ARG A 132 -12.42 -4.29 0.25
CA ARG A 132 -13.61 -3.44 0.13
C ARG A 132 -13.77 -2.99 -1.31
N TYR A 133 -14.95 -3.19 -1.88
CA TYR A 133 -15.31 -2.73 -3.23
C TYR A 133 -16.48 -1.79 -3.11
N THR A 134 -16.32 -0.54 -3.59
CA THR A 134 -17.37 0.47 -3.52
C THR A 134 -17.63 1.05 -4.91
N TYR A 135 -18.91 1.11 -5.30
CA TYR A 135 -19.35 1.59 -6.59
C TYR A 135 -20.22 2.84 -6.41
N TYR A 136 -19.85 3.90 -7.12
CA TYR A 136 -20.49 5.21 -7.07
C TYR A 136 -21.03 5.62 -8.43
N SER A 137 -22.07 6.48 -8.43
CA SER A 137 -22.50 7.24 -9.59
C SER A 137 -21.37 8.16 -10.07
N SER A 138 -21.09 8.15 -11.37
CA SER A 138 -20.15 9.10 -11.99
C SER A 138 -20.71 10.51 -12.07
N VAL A 139 -22.03 10.70 -11.93
CA VAL A 139 -22.72 11.98 -12.08
C VAL A 139 -22.82 12.71 -10.75
N ASN A 140 -23.19 12.01 -9.68
CA ASN A 140 -23.51 12.66 -8.39
C ASN A 140 -22.78 12.06 -7.19
N ALA A 141 -21.83 11.13 -7.41
CA ALA A 141 -21.05 10.45 -6.40
C ALA A 141 -21.90 9.68 -5.35
N LYS A 142 -23.16 9.36 -5.69
CA LYS A 142 -24.00 8.51 -4.84
C LYS A 142 -23.43 7.09 -4.80
N GLU A 143 -23.29 6.53 -3.61
CA GLU A 143 -22.95 5.12 -3.45
C GLU A 143 -24.13 4.23 -3.81
N TYR A 144 -23.92 3.29 -4.73
CA TYR A 144 -24.90 2.30 -5.13
C TYR A 144 -24.76 0.99 -4.38
N MET A 145 -23.52 0.55 -4.15
CA MET A 145 -23.24 -0.69 -3.44
C MET A 145 -21.82 -0.69 -2.88
N SER A 146 -21.66 -1.39 -1.75
CA SER A 146 -20.37 -1.66 -1.16
C SER A 146 -20.32 -3.11 -0.67
N PHE A 147 -19.17 -3.77 -0.87
CA PHE A 147 -18.93 -5.13 -0.44
C PHE A 147 -17.66 -5.18 0.39
N ILE A 148 -17.70 -5.95 1.47
CA ILE A 148 -16.53 -6.19 2.32
C ILE A 148 -16.33 -7.71 2.41
N PHE A 149 -15.10 -8.15 2.13
CA PHE A 149 -14.70 -9.55 2.23
C PHE A 149 -13.51 -9.64 3.19
N THR A 150 -13.73 -10.32 4.28
CA THR A 150 -12.72 -10.56 5.32
C THR A 150 -11.89 -11.81 4.98
N PRO A 151 -10.75 -12.05 5.65
CA PRO A 151 -9.98 -13.27 5.47
C PRO A 151 -10.76 -14.57 5.67
N GLU A 152 -11.81 -14.54 6.47
CA GLU A 152 -12.69 -15.70 6.74
C GLU A 152 -13.55 -16.06 5.53
N ASP A 153 -13.89 -15.08 4.68
CA ASP A 153 -14.78 -15.29 3.52
C ASP A 153 -14.06 -15.98 2.35
N TYR A 154 -12.74 -15.79 2.20
CA TYR A 154 -12.01 -16.24 1.00
C TYR A 154 -10.95 -17.32 1.26
N LYS A 155 -10.72 -17.72 2.52
CA LYS A 155 -9.83 -18.84 2.89
C LYS A 155 -10.45 -20.20 2.64
#